data_128c8447368cd0b644ad8c69c61373c8
#
_entry.id   128c8447368cd0b644ad8c69c61373c8
#
_cell.length_a   1.000
_cell.length_b   1.000
_cell.length_c   1.000
_cell.angle_alpha   90.00
_cell.angle_beta   90.00
_cell.angle_gamma   90.00
#
_symmetry.space_group_name_H-M   'P 1'
#
loop_
_entity.id
_entity.type
_entity.pdbx_description
1 polymer ?
#
loop_
_entity_poly.entity_id
_entity_poly.type
_entity_poly.pdbx_seq_one_letter_code
_entity_poly.pdbx_strand_id
1 'polypeptide(L)'
;MKRRSLIKSLVTAGIGAPLLGSVDYNNTDNQKLKKIKNNPIGVSTYSFWQFNGRETPIEYCIEKAAEFGFDGVELLLIQMESEENNYLQKIKKRAFDSGLDLMGLSTHQSFVSPNPNKRQENIELTKHQIEIAHSLGIPTIRINTGRWGTTKPIGDKSEFDVLMDNKGVESVIEGYTEEEGFKWVIDSIAKCIPTAEKNGVVLGLENHWGLGLTSKGVMKIVNAINSPWLSVTLDTGNFFENREEQLKDLAPHTCLIQAKTYFGGAKWPAFNELNIDYPAIGKLMRKNDYRGYISLEFEGNEDANTAVPKSLKLLRDSFYFNLT
;
A
#
# COMPACT_ATOMS: atom_id res chain seq x y z
N MET A 1 -6.58 -12.87 -43.44
CA MET A 1 -7.98 -13.32 -43.71
C MET A 1 -8.82 -12.97 -42.47
N LYS A 2 -9.87 -12.18 -42.67
CA LYS A 2 -10.61 -11.48 -41.59
C LYS A 2 -11.63 -12.42 -40.92
N ARG A 3 -11.50 -12.63 -39.61
CA ARG A 3 -12.44 -13.41 -38.77
C ARG A 3 -13.71 -12.63 -38.37
N ARG A 4 -14.30 -11.85 -39.27
CA ARG A 4 -15.49 -11.02 -38.98
C ARG A 4 -16.71 -11.30 -39.85
N SER A 5 -16.82 -12.45 -40.54
CA SER A 5 -17.90 -12.71 -41.45
C SER A 5 -18.77 -13.96 -41.17
N LEU A 6 -18.77 -14.50 -39.93
CA LEU A 6 -19.53 -15.73 -39.65
C LEU A 6 -20.71 -15.55 -38.68
N ILE A 7 -21.15 -14.34 -38.39
CA ILE A 7 -22.30 -14.08 -37.49
C ILE A 7 -23.41 -13.28 -38.18
N LYS A 8 -23.54 -13.36 -39.49
CA LYS A 8 -24.60 -12.64 -40.22
C LYS A 8 -25.54 -13.49 -41.10
N SER A 9 -25.72 -14.77 -40.79
CA SER A 9 -26.61 -15.60 -41.58
C SER A 9 -27.39 -16.62 -40.76
N LEU A 10 -28.19 -16.20 -39.82
CA LEU A 10 -29.20 -17.05 -39.16
C LEU A 10 -30.25 -16.20 -38.41
N VAL A 11 -30.93 -15.30 -39.09
CA VAL A 11 -32.22 -14.76 -38.64
C VAL A 11 -33.06 -14.42 -39.86
N THR A 12 -33.78 -15.39 -40.39
CA THR A 12 -35.02 -15.18 -41.13
C THR A 12 -35.77 -16.53 -41.19
N ALA A 13 -36.61 -16.78 -40.23
CA ALA A 13 -37.86 -17.55 -40.39
C ALA A 13 -38.73 -17.18 -39.17
N GLY A 14 -39.77 -16.42 -39.45
CA GLY A 14 -40.70 -15.95 -38.45
C GLY A 14 -41.58 -17.04 -37.88
N ILE A 15 -42.20 -16.74 -36.76
CA ILE A 15 -43.60 -17.03 -36.39
C ILE A 15 -43.88 -16.38 -35.02
N GLY A 16 -44.93 -15.56 -34.97
CA GLY A 16 -45.79 -15.37 -33.79
C GLY A 16 -45.18 -14.69 -32.56
N ALA A 17 -45.41 -13.39 -32.38
CA ALA A 17 -45.22 -12.70 -31.11
C ALA A 17 -46.39 -13.04 -30.16
N PRO A 18 -46.11 -13.33 -28.86
CA PRO A 18 -46.95 -12.88 -27.80
C PRO A 18 -46.36 -11.61 -27.19
N LEU A 19 -47.25 -10.64 -26.92
CA LEU A 19 -47.02 -9.44 -26.17
C LEU A 19 -46.24 -9.77 -24.88
N LEU A 20 -44.94 -9.51 -24.85
CA LEU A 20 -44.18 -9.44 -23.63
C LEU A 20 -44.36 -8.02 -23.08
N GLY A 21 -45.11 -7.92 -21.99
CA GLY A 21 -45.22 -6.74 -21.18
C GLY A 21 -43.84 -6.21 -20.86
N SER A 22 -43.68 -4.89 -20.92
CA SER A 22 -42.53 -4.17 -20.43
C SER A 22 -42.24 -4.62 -18.99
N VAL A 23 -41.22 -5.43 -18.81
CA VAL A 23 -40.68 -5.65 -17.47
C VAL A 23 -40.00 -4.35 -17.10
N ASP A 24 -40.68 -3.58 -16.26
CA ASP A 24 -40.09 -2.47 -15.54
C ASP A 24 -38.90 -2.99 -14.71
N TYR A 25 -37.69 -2.83 -15.21
CA TYR A 25 -36.46 -2.93 -14.44
C TYR A 25 -36.35 -1.75 -13.49
N ASN A 26 -37.40 -1.53 -12.71
CA ASN A 26 -37.39 -0.50 -11.68
C ASN A 26 -36.92 -1.11 -10.33
N ASN A 27 -35.69 -0.84 -10.03
CA ASN A 27 -35.22 -0.23 -8.77
C ASN A 27 -35.43 -0.95 -7.42
N THR A 28 -35.77 -2.23 -7.35
CA THR A 28 -35.86 -2.91 -6.05
C THR A 28 -34.82 -4.01 -5.84
N ASP A 29 -34.11 -4.47 -6.85
CA ASP A 29 -33.12 -5.56 -6.73
C ASP A 29 -31.67 -5.08 -6.54
N ASN A 30 -31.38 -3.79 -6.75
CA ASN A 30 -30.03 -3.25 -6.52
C ASN A 30 -29.65 -3.13 -5.03
N GLN A 31 -30.57 -3.26 -4.09
CA GLN A 31 -30.26 -3.31 -2.67
C GLN A 31 -29.93 -4.71 -2.15
N LYS A 32 -30.34 -5.78 -2.83
CA LYS A 32 -30.08 -7.17 -2.42
C LYS A 32 -28.75 -7.74 -2.84
N LEU A 33 -28.00 -7.09 -3.75
CA LEU A 33 -26.71 -7.59 -4.28
C LEU A 33 -25.48 -6.94 -3.63
N LYS A 34 -25.63 -6.05 -2.67
CA LYS A 34 -24.50 -5.62 -1.84
C LYS A 34 -24.25 -6.64 -0.70
N LYS A 35 -23.94 -7.90 -1.02
CA LYS A 35 -23.12 -8.70 -0.10
C LYS A 35 -21.80 -7.96 0.06
N ILE A 36 -21.67 -7.22 1.15
CA ILE A 36 -20.46 -6.45 1.44
C ILE A 36 -19.37 -7.49 1.68
N LYS A 37 -18.51 -7.71 0.68
CA LYS A 37 -17.32 -8.55 0.84
C LYS A 37 -16.42 -7.90 1.88
N ASN A 38 -15.91 -8.68 2.84
CA ASN A 38 -14.88 -8.20 3.76
C ASN A 38 -13.61 -7.81 3.01
N ASN A 39 -12.84 -6.89 3.58
CA ASN A 39 -11.55 -6.54 3.03
C ASN A 39 -10.60 -7.74 3.11
N PRO A 40 -9.86 -8.08 2.05
CA PRO A 40 -8.83 -9.10 2.14
C PRO A 40 -7.69 -8.60 3.05
N ILE A 41 -7.12 -9.51 3.83
CA ILE A 41 -6.04 -9.19 4.75
C ILE A 41 -4.78 -9.92 4.31
N GLY A 42 -3.76 -9.13 4.00
CA GLY A 42 -2.43 -9.63 3.68
C GLY A 42 -1.41 -9.28 4.74
N VAL A 43 -0.17 -9.66 4.48
CA VAL A 43 0.97 -9.38 5.36
C VAL A 43 2.14 -8.85 4.55
N SER A 44 2.78 -7.79 5.04
CA SER A 44 4.07 -7.33 4.51
C SER A 44 5.19 -8.28 4.93
N THR A 45 6.07 -8.64 4.01
CA THR A 45 7.26 -9.46 4.29
C THR A 45 8.17 -8.81 5.33
N TYR A 46 8.08 -7.48 5.50
CA TYR A 46 8.69 -6.74 6.59
C TYR A 46 8.36 -7.34 7.96
N SER A 47 7.14 -7.80 8.19
CA SER A 47 6.66 -8.36 9.46
C SER A 47 7.49 -9.55 9.97
N PHE A 48 8.15 -10.27 9.08
CA PHE A 48 9.02 -11.41 9.40
C PHE A 48 10.50 -11.02 9.42
N TRP A 49 10.88 -9.94 8.74
CA TRP A 49 12.26 -9.52 8.55
C TRP A 49 12.70 -8.40 9.52
N GLN A 50 11.89 -7.36 9.67
CA GLN A 50 12.13 -6.20 10.53
C GLN A 50 13.55 -5.61 10.42
N PHE A 51 14.13 -5.62 9.22
CA PHE A 51 15.53 -5.20 8.96
C PHE A 51 16.62 -6.04 9.67
N ASN A 52 16.31 -7.26 10.08
CA ASN A 52 17.28 -8.17 10.71
C ASN A 52 18.24 -8.84 9.72
N GLY A 53 18.67 -8.12 8.66
CA GLY A 53 19.50 -8.66 7.58
C GLY A 53 18.70 -9.44 6.53
N ARG A 54 19.41 -10.14 5.62
CA ARG A 54 18.79 -10.97 4.55
C ARG A 54 18.60 -12.44 4.97
N GLU A 55 18.45 -12.69 6.24
CA GLU A 55 18.27 -14.05 6.76
C GLU A 55 16.83 -14.57 6.63
N THR A 56 15.89 -13.70 6.23
CA THR A 56 14.49 -14.06 6.05
C THR A 56 14.10 -13.91 4.57
N PRO A 57 14.21 -14.97 3.76
CA PRO A 57 13.86 -14.93 2.33
C PRO A 57 12.39 -14.62 2.09
N ILE A 58 12.07 -13.99 0.96
CA ILE A 58 10.69 -13.71 0.53
C ILE A 58 9.87 -15.00 0.46
N GLU A 59 10.47 -16.10 -0.01
CA GLU A 59 9.83 -17.41 -0.11
C GLU A 59 9.34 -17.92 1.25
N TYR A 60 10.14 -17.76 2.29
CA TYR A 60 9.74 -18.10 3.66
C TYR A 60 8.54 -17.25 4.12
N CYS A 61 8.55 -15.95 3.82
CA CYS A 61 7.43 -15.06 4.18
C CYS A 61 6.14 -15.47 3.48
N ILE A 62 6.21 -15.88 2.19
CA ILE A 62 5.07 -16.39 1.43
C ILE A 62 4.53 -17.69 2.07
N GLU A 63 5.41 -18.63 2.43
CA GLU A 63 5.01 -19.87 3.11
C GLU A 63 4.31 -19.61 4.44
N LYS A 64 4.88 -18.71 5.25
CA LYS A 64 4.28 -18.33 6.54
C LYS A 64 2.94 -17.59 6.38
N ALA A 65 2.83 -16.72 5.39
CA ALA A 65 1.56 -16.06 5.08
C ALA A 65 0.47 -17.08 4.73
N ALA A 66 0.79 -18.09 3.92
CA ALA A 66 -0.14 -19.17 3.57
C ALA A 66 -0.48 -20.04 4.80
N GLU A 67 0.51 -20.44 5.60
CA GLU A 67 0.34 -21.22 6.82
C GLU A 67 -0.62 -20.53 7.80
N PHE A 68 -0.47 -19.22 7.98
CA PHE A 68 -1.30 -18.44 8.90
C PHE A 68 -2.68 -18.06 8.31
N GLY A 69 -2.87 -18.27 7.00
CA GLY A 69 -4.15 -18.09 6.31
C GLY A 69 -4.40 -16.64 5.89
N PHE A 70 -3.39 -15.87 5.55
CA PHE A 70 -3.55 -14.57 4.90
C PHE A 70 -4.14 -14.70 3.50
N ASP A 71 -4.71 -13.62 2.96
CA ASP A 71 -5.25 -13.56 1.60
C ASP A 71 -4.19 -13.11 0.58
N GLY A 72 -3.11 -12.47 1.02
CA GLY A 72 -2.06 -11.96 0.14
C GLY A 72 -0.79 -11.54 0.87
N VAL A 73 0.21 -11.17 0.08
CA VAL A 73 1.52 -10.71 0.56
C VAL A 73 1.91 -9.39 -0.10
N GLU A 74 2.36 -8.44 0.72
CA GLU A 74 3.06 -7.25 0.26
C GLU A 74 4.56 -7.52 0.32
N LEU A 75 5.24 -7.39 -0.81
CA LEU A 75 6.68 -7.61 -0.89
C LEU A 75 7.45 -6.34 -0.52
N LEU A 76 8.46 -6.47 0.31
CA LEU A 76 9.42 -5.39 0.55
C LEU A 76 10.59 -5.54 -0.43
N LEU A 77 10.71 -4.63 -1.39
CA LEU A 77 11.67 -4.75 -2.50
C LEU A 77 13.12 -4.93 -2.02
N ILE A 78 13.53 -4.16 -1.01
CA ILE A 78 14.90 -4.24 -0.47
C ILE A 78 15.25 -5.61 0.15
N GLN A 79 14.25 -6.41 0.49
CA GLN A 79 14.42 -7.78 1.01
C GLN A 79 14.64 -8.81 -0.11
N MET A 80 14.25 -8.48 -1.34
CA MET A 80 14.38 -9.40 -2.48
C MET A 80 15.86 -9.66 -2.81
N GLU A 81 16.17 -10.91 -3.14
CA GLU A 81 17.53 -11.33 -3.49
C GLU A 81 17.95 -10.85 -4.88
N SER A 82 16.99 -10.69 -5.78
CA SER A 82 17.23 -10.32 -7.18
C SER A 82 16.00 -9.62 -7.78
N GLU A 83 16.25 -8.78 -8.78
CA GLU A 83 15.23 -8.15 -9.62
C GLU A 83 15.16 -8.78 -11.02
N GLU A 84 15.96 -9.83 -11.25
CA GLU A 84 15.97 -10.56 -12.51
C GLU A 84 14.64 -11.27 -12.78
N ASN A 85 14.19 -11.24 -14.03
CA ASN A 85 12.86 -11.77 -14.39
C ASN A 85 12.67 -13.24 -13.97
N ASN A 86 13.71 -14.08 -14.05
CA ASN A 86 13.61 -15.48 -13.64
C ASN A 86 13.31 -15.64 -12.14
N TYR A 87 13.87 -14.75 -11.28
CA TYR A 87 13.57 -14.72 -9.87
C TYR A 87 12.14 -14.19 -9.62
N LEU A 88 11.77 -13.08 -10.28
CA LEU A 88 10.42 -12.51 -10.16
C LEU A 88 9.33 -13.54 -10.51
N GLN A 89 9.53 -14.31 -11.59
CA GLN A 89 8.56 -15.34 -11.99
C GLN A 89 8.51 -16.51 -11.00
N LYS A 90 9.62 -16.86 -10.34
CA LYS A 90 9.61 -17.87 -9.25
C LYS A 90 8.79 -17.38 -8.05
N ILE A 91 8.99 -16.13 -7.60
CA ILE A 91 8.21 -15.53 -6.51
C ILE A 91 6.72 -15.50 -6.86
N LYS A 92 6.39 -15.03 -8.07
CA LYS A 92 5.00 -15.00 -8.56
C LYS A 92 4.36 -16.39 -8.56
N LYS A 93 5.08 -17.39 -9.07
CA LYS A 93 4.62 -18.78 -9.07
C LYS A 93 4.44 -19.32 -7.65
N ARG A 94 5.37 -19.01 -6.73
CA ARG A 94 5.30 -19.44 -5.33
C ARG A 94 4.04 -18.91 -4.66
N ALA A 95 3.74 -17.62 -4.80
CA ALA A 95 2.53 -17.03 -4.26
C ALA A 95 1.27 -17.67 -4.85
N PHE A 96 1.23 -17.85 -6.17
CA PHE A 96 0.12 -18.52 -6.87
C PHE A 96 -0.11 -19.96 -6.37
N ASP A 97 0.96 -20.78 -6.27
CA ASP A 97 0.86 -22.16 -5.78
C ASP A 97 0.42 -22.21 -4.31
N SER A 98 0.68 -21.16 -3.54
CA SER A 98 0.27 -21.00 -2.14
C SER A 98 -1.14 -20.41 -1.97
N GLY A 99 -1.82 -20.06 -3.06
CA GLY A 99 -3.15 -19.44 -3.05
C GLY A 99 -3.16 -18.00 -2.52
N LEU A 100 -2.05 -17.29 -2.66
CA LEU A 100 -1.88 -15.91 -2.19
C LEU A 100 -1.80 -14.91 -3.34
N ASP A 101 -2.44 -13.75 -3.19
CA ASP A 101 -2.22 -12.62 -4.07
C ASP A 101 -0.90 -11.91 -3.72
N LEU A 102 -0.12 -11.49 -4.73
CA LEU A 102 0.90 -10.45 -4.55
C LEU A 102 0.19 -9.10 -4.64
N MET A 103 -0.09 -8.48 -3.49
CA MET A 103 -1.03 -7.36 -3.40
C MET A 103 -0.39 -5.98 -3.42
N GLY A 104 0.90 -5.90 -3.11
CA GLY A 104 1.65 -4.65 -3.01
C GLY A 104 3.16 -4.88 -3.09
N LEU A 105 3.88 -3.83 -3.49
CA LEU A 105 5.34 -3.77 -3.45
C LEU A 105 5.78 -2.53 -2.70
N SER A 106 6.39 -2.70 -1.54
CA SER A 106 6.94 -1.60 -0.75
C SER A 106 8.31 -1.20 -1.24
N THR A 107 8.44 0.08 -1.60
CA THR A 107 9.67 0.69 -2.12
C THR A 107 10.06 1.93 -1.33
N HIS A 108 11.32 2.37 -1.45
CA HIS A 108 11.83 3.51 -0.72
C HIS A 108 12.42 4.54 -1.68
N GLN A 109 11.84 5.72 -1.74
CA GLN A 109 12.28 6.84 -2.55
C GLN A 109 12.95 7.92 -1.68
N SER A 110 13.76 8.75 -2.34
CA SER A 110 14.41 9.92 -1.75
C SER A 110 14.29 11.12 -2.70
N PHE A 111 13.04 11.60 -2.88
CA PHE A 111 12.76 12.75 -3.75
C PHE A 111 13.08 14.10 -3.08
N VAL A 112 13.08 14.14 -1.74
CA VAL A 112 13.45 15.32 -0.97
C VAL A 112 14.98 15.53 -1.06
N SER A 113 15.43 16.22 -2.10
CA SER A 113 16.84 16.51 -2.32
C SER A 113 17.02 17.79 -3.13
N PRO A 114 17.90 18.74 -2.73
CA PRO A 114 18.24 19.89 -3.53
C PRO A 114 19.02 19.52 -4.81
N ASN A 115 19.67 18.36 -4.84
CA ASN A 115 20.43 17.89 -5.99
C ASN A 115 19.50 17.32 -7.07
N PRO A 116 19.40 17.95 -8.27
CA PRO A 116 18.52 17.49 -9.34
C PRO A 116 18.93 16.10 -9.89
N ASN A 117 20.22 15.76 -9.87
CA ASN A 117 20.68 14.46 -10.35
C ASN A 117 20.18 13.33 -9.42
N LYS A 118 20.27 13.52 -8.09
CA LYS A 118 19.72 12.57 -7.13
C LYS A 118 18.21 12.38 -7.31
N ARG A 119 17.47 13.46 -7.57
CA ARG A 119 16.02 13.34 -7.87
C ARG A 119 15.78 12.55 -9.15
N GLN A 120 16.57 12.81 -10.21
CA GLN A 120 16.44 12.08 -11.48
C GLN A 120 16.76 10.58 -11.32
N GLU A 121 17.81 10.24 -10.57
CA GLU A 121 18.13 8.83 -10.21
C GLU A 121 16.95 8.15 -9.51
N ASN A 122 16.33 8.82 -8.54
CA ASN A 122 15.15 8.28 -7.84
C ASN A 122 13.91 8.17 -8.75
N ILE A 123 13.74 9.06 -9.72
CA ILE A 123 12.67 8.95 -10.73
C ILE A 123 12.87 7.70 -11.59
N GLU A 124 14.08 7.48 -12.12
CA GLU A 124 14.36 6.29 -12.94
C GLU A 124 14.24 5.00 -12.12
N LEU A 125 14.75 5.01 -10.88
CA LEU A 125 14.56 3.89 -9.94
C LEU A 125 13.07 3.60 -9.73
N THR A 126 12.25 4.61 -9.49
CA THR A 126 10.80 4.42 -9.27
C THR A 126 10.11 3.87 -10.52
N LYS A 127 10.46 4.34 -11.72
CA LYS A 127 9.95 3.77 -12.98
C LYS A 127 10.30 2.30 -13.13
N HIS A 128 11.54 1.92 -12.83
CA HIS A 128 11.97 0.53 -12.82
C HIS A 128 11.19 -0.31 -11.79
N GLN A 129 10.95 0.21 -10.59
CA GLN A 129 10.15 -0.45 -9.56
C GLN A 129 8.69 -0.66 -9.98
N ILE A 130 8.12 0.27 -10.76
CA ILE A 130 6.79 0.10 -11.38
C ILE A 130 6.81 -1.08 -12.37
N GLU A 131 7.86 -1.22 -13.18
CA GLU A 131 8.01 -2.31 -14.14
C GLU A 131 8.20 -3.68 -13.43
N ILE A 132 8.92 -3.71 -12.29
CA ILE A 132 9.01 -4.90 -11.43
C ILE A 132 7.62 -5.29 -10.91
N ALA A 133 6.85 -4.34 -10.38
CA ALA A 133 5.49 -4.59 -9.89
C ALA A 133 4.60 -5.15 -11.00
N HIS A 134 4.65 -4.57 -12.20
CA HIS A 134 3.94 -5.07 -13.37
C HIS A 134 4.33 -6.52 -13.72
N SER A 135 5.63 -6.85 -13.71
CA SER A 135 6.15 -8.19 -14.01
C SER A 135 5.67 -9.23 -12.99
N LEU A 136 5.56 -8.84 -11.73
CA LEU A 136 5.00 -9.63 -10.64
C LEU A 136 3.47 -9.73 -10.70
N GLY A 137 2.79 -8.86 -11.45
CA GLY A 137 1.32 -8.73 -11.45
C GLY A 137 0.78 -8.00 -10.23
N ILE A 138 1.61 -7.19 -9.58
CA ILE A 138 1.25 -6.39 -8.40
C ILE A 138 0.56 -5.11 -8.85
N PRO A 139 -0.65 -4.80 -8.31
CA PRO A 139 -1.45 -3.66 -8.78
C PRO A 139 -1.02 -2.31 -8.19
N THR A 140 -0.24 -2.29 -7.11
CA THR A 140 0.16 -1.05 -6.44
C THR A 140 1.55 -1.14 -5.85
N ILE A 141 2.28 -0.02 -5.90
CA ILE A 141 3.54 0.14 -5.16
C ILE A 141 3.38 1.22 -4.09
N ARG A 142 3.92 0.98 -2.92
CA ARG A 142 4.04 2.01 -1.90
C ARG A 142 5.27 2.85 -2.21
N ILE A 143 5.09 4.17 -2.28
CA ILE A 143 6.14 5.16 -2.42
C ILE A 143 6.10 6.14 -1.25
N ASN A 144 7.22 6.82 -0.97
CA ASN A 144 7.28 7.90 0.02
C ASN A 144 8.03 9.13 -0.52
N THR A 145 7.99 10.23 0.24
CA THR A 145 8.63 11.48 -0.17
C THR A 145 10.15 11.42 -0.05
N GLY A 146 10.65 10.55 0.81
CA GLY A 146 12.01 10.59 1.31
C GLY A 146 12.13 11.52 2.53
N ARG A 147 13.32 11.54 3.12
CA ARG A 147 13.67 12.29 4.33
C ARG A 147 14.47 13.56 3.96
N TRP A 148 14.47 14.54 4.87
CA TRP A 148 15.38 15.68 4.77
C TRP A 148 16.84 15.28 4.94
N GLY A 149 17.11 14.20 5.71
CA GLY A 149 18.46 13.68 5.96
C GLY A 149 19.32 14.64 6.81
N THR A 150 18.67 15.41 7.66
CA THR A 150 19.34 16.41 8.55
C THR A 150 19.57 15.89 9.96
N THR A 151 18.98 14.76 10.32
CA THR A 151 19.22 14.08 11.61
C THR A 151 20.69 13.68 11.73
N LYS A 152 21.26 13.85 12.92
CA LYS A 152 22.65 13.47 13.22
C LYS A 152 22.68 12.44 14.34
N PRO A 153 23.67 11.54 14.36
CA PRO A 153 23.91 10.65 15.49
C PRO A 153 24.12 11.45 16.78
N ILE A 154 23.68 10.91 17.93
CA ILE A 154 23.85 11.52 19.26
C ILE A 154 24.38 10.46 20.22
N GLY A 155 25.60 10.63 20.74
CA GLY A 155 26.26 9.65 21.59
C GLY A 155 26.40 8.30 20.87
N ASP A 156 25.91 7.22 21.49
CA ASP A 156 25.92 5.86 20.92
C ASP A 156 24.72 5.57 19.99
N LYS A 157 23.76 6.52 19.88
CA LYS A 157 22.60 6.35 19.03
C LYS A 157 22.94 6.65 17.57
N SER A 158 22.56 5.73 16.69
CA SER A 158 22.65 5.96 15.23
C SER A 158 21.75 7.11 14.80
N GLU A 159 21.99 7.65 13.60
CA GLU A 159 21.08 8.63 12.96
C GLU A 159 19.64 8.11 12.95
N PHE A 160 19.45 6.82 12.65
CA PHE A 160 18.11 6.22 12.56
C PHE A 160 17.44 6.13 13.94
N ASP A 161 18.17 5.78 15.00
CA ASP A 161 17.63 5.74 16.37
C ASP A 161 17.18 7.14 16.82
N VAL A 162 17.99 8.16 16.53
CA VAL A 162 17.64 9.56 16.85
C VAL A 162 16.40 10.01 16.07
N LEU A 163 16.29 9.62 14.80
CA LEU A 163 15.11 9.90 13.98
C LEU A 163 13.85 9.26 14.58
N MET A 164 13.94 7.99 15.00
CA MET A 164 12.81 7.27 15.60
C MET A 164 12.41 7.89 16.95
N ASP A 165 13.36 8.26 17.78
CA ASP A 165 13.09 8.99 19.04
C ASP A 165 12.37 10.31 18.80
N ASN A 166 12.69 10.99 17.69
CA ASN A 166 12.03 12.23 17.24
C ASN A 166 10.76 11.97 16.40
N LYS A 167 10.23 10.75 16.40
CA LYS A 167 8.97 10.40 15.69
C LYS A 167 9.02 10.73 14.19
N GLY A 168 10.20 10.59 13.58
CA GLY A 168 10.43 10.85 12.17
C GLY A 168 10.58 12.33 11.78
N VAL A 169 10.54 13.25 12.76
CA VAL A 169 10.65 14.69 12.51
C VAL A 169 12.10 15.08 12.26
N GLU A 170 12.34 15.79 11.17
CA GLU A 170 13.64 16.35 10.77
C GLU A 170 13.51 17.84 10.43
N SER A 171 14.57 18.61 10.63
CA SER A 171 14.65 19.99 10.16
C SER A 171 14.76 20.02 8.64
N VAL A 172 14.22 21.08 8.03
CA VAL A 172 14.47 21.37 6.60
C VAL A 172 15.97 21.57 6.38
N ILE A 173 16.47 21.16 5.23
CA ILE A 173 17.88 21.35 4.83
C ILE A 173 18.20 22.86 4.85
N GLU A 174 19.33 23.22 5.46
CA GLU A 174 19.78 24.62 5.55
C GLU A 174 19.87 25.26 4.16
N GLY A 175 19.35 26.50 4.06
CA GLY A 175 19.32 27.28 2.81
C GLY A 175 18.14 26.96 1.88
N TYR A 176 17.25 26.05 2.28
CA TYR A 176 16.04 25.69 1.52
C TYR A 176 14.78 25.84 2.35
N THR A 177 13.64 25.76 1.67
CA THR A 177 12.31 25.87 2.28
C THR A 177 11.53 24.58 2.13
N GLU A 178 10.54 24.39 2.99
CA GLU A 178 9.63 23.25 2.88
C GLU A 178 8.85 23.26 1.55
N GLU A 179 8.52 24.46 1.04
CA GLU A 179 7.82 24.62 -0.24
C GLU A 179 8.68 24.14 -1.43
N GLU A 180 9.98 24.40 -1.41
CA GLU A 180 10.89 23.83 -2.40
C GLU A 180 10.93 22.31 -2.31
N GLY A 181 10.93 21.74 -1.10
CA GLY A 181 10.82 20.31 -0.89
C GLY A 181 9.55 19.73 -1.50
N PHE A 182 8.38 20.34 -1.28
CA PHE A 182 7.14 19.95 -1.93
C PHE A 182 7.23 19.99 -3.45
N LYS A 183 7.81 21.06 -3.99
CA LYS A 183 8.02 21.17 -5.44
C LYS A 183 8.88 20.03 -5.99
N TRP A 184 9.99 19.68 -5.32
CA TRP A 184 10.85 18.58 -5.74
C TRP A 184 10.13 17.24 -5.78
N VAL A 185 9.34 16.95 -4.75
CA VAL A 185 8.56 15.70 -4.64
C VAL A 185 7.46 15.65 -5.70
N ILE A 186 6.67 16.72 -5.84
CA ILE A 186 5.58 16.81 -6.83
C ILE A 186 6.13 16.63 -8.24
N ASP A 187 7.19 17.38 -8.61
CA ASP A 187 7.81 17.29 -9.93
C ASP A 187 8.39 15.90 -10.22
N SER A 188 8.90 15.21 -9.17
CA SER A 188 9.48 13.88 -9.31
C SER A 188 8.40 12.80 -9.47
N ILE A 189 7.39 12.78 -8.61
CA ILE A 189 6.30 11.79 -8.71
C ILE A 189 5.52 12.00 -10.02
N ALA A 190 5.25 13.25 -10.43
CA ALA A 190 4.56 13.54 -11.68
C ALA A 190 5.26 12.91 -12.90
N LYS A 191 6.59 12.83 -12.89
CA LYS A 191 7.37 12.18 -13.97
C LYS A 191 7.28 10.64 -13.94
N CYS A 192 6.82 10.04 -12.85
CA CYS A 192 6.61 8.60 -12.74
C CYS A 192 5.19 8.19 -13.21
N ILE A 193 4.23 9.12 -13.21
CA ILE A 193 2.82 8.84 -13.54
C ILE A 193 2.63 8.18 -14.92
N PRO A 194 3.27 8.65 -16.01
CA PRO A 194 3.07 8.00 -17.33
C PRO A 194 3.53 6.53 -17.34
N THR A 195 4.56 6.19 -16.55
CA THR A 195 5.03 4.81 -16.43
C THR A 195 4.04 3.97 -15.60
N ALA A 196 3.48 4.54 -14.54
CA ALA A 196 2.46 3.91 -13.71
C ALA A 196 1.20 3.59 -14.55
N GLU A 197 0.70 4.57 -15.30
CA GLU A 197 -0.45 4.41 -16.20
C GLU A 197 -0.20 3.34 -17.27
N LYS A 198 0.94 3.39 -17.96
CA LYS A 198 1.31 2.42 -18.99
C LYS A 198 1.33 0.98 -18.48
N ASN A 199 1.77 0.78 -17.24
CA ASN A 199 1.93 -0.53 -16.63
C ASN A 199 0.69 -0.96 -15.80
N GLY A 200 -0.29 -0.09 -15.60
CA GLY A 200 -1.49 -0.38 -14.80
C GLY A 200 -1.18 -0.54 -13.31
N VAL A 201 -0.19 0.20 -12.79
CA VAL A 201 0.26 0.14 -11.39
C VAL A 201 -0.04 1.46 -10.70
N VAL A 202 -0.79 1.42 -9.60
CA VAL A 202 -1.11 2.60 -8.80
C VAL A 202 0.05 2.94 -7.87
N LEU A 203 0.44 4.21 -7.82
CA LEU A 203 1.39 4.73 -6.84
C LEU A 203 0.64 5.08 -5.55
N GLY A 204 0.92 4.39 -4.45
CA GLY A 204 0.39 4.69 -3.14
C GLY A 204 1.38 5.54 -2.34
N LEU A 205 1.14 6.85 -2.23
CA LEU A 205 1.98 7.72 -1.41
C LEU A 205 1.69 7.48 0.07
N GLU A 206 2.69 7.02 0.79
CA GLU A 206 2.55 6.70 2.21
C GLU A 206 2.66 7.95 3.10
N ASN A 207 1.82 8.01 4.13
CA ASN A 207 2.06 8.91 5.26
C ASN A 207 3.22 8.39 6.10
N HIS A 208 4.41 8.88 5.79
CA HIS A 208 5.68 8.46 6.39
C HIS A 208 6.51 9.70 6.72
N TRP A 209 7.83 9.59 6.72
CA TRP A 209 8.74 10.71 7.04
C TRP A 209 8.68 11.89 6.07
N GLY A 210 9.48 12.92 6.40
CA GLY A 210 9.64 14.11 5.58
C GLY A 210 8.34 14.86 5.38
N LEU A 211 7.98 15.10 4.12
CA LEU A 211 6.77 15.83 3.78
C LEU A 211 5.48 14.99 3.91
N GLY A 212 5.63 13.68 4.13
CA GLY A 212 4.52 12.74 4.35
C GLY A 212 4.11 12.59 5.82
N LEU A 213 4.75 13.27 6.78
CA LEU A 213 4.44 13.13 8.21
C LEU A 213 3.01 13.53 8.60
N THR A 214 2.29 14.26 7.75
CA THR A 214 0.93 14.71 8.02
C THR A 214 0.00 14.41 6.85
N SER A 215 -1.29 14.21 7.14
CA SER A 215 -2.33 14.08 6.11
C SER A 215 -2.34 15.28 5.15
N LYS A 216 -2.15 16.48 5.70
CA LYS A 216 -2.09 17.73 4.94
C LYS A 216 -0.92 17.72 3.94
N GLY A 217 0.26 17.23 4.36
CA GLY A 217 1.42 17.11 3.48
C GLY A 217 1.20 16.10 2.36
N VAL A 218 0.69 14.90 2.69
CA VAL A 218 0.32 13.87 1.71
C VAL A 218 -0.69 14.42 0.71
N MET A 219 -1.79 15.02 1.18
CA MET A 219 -2.85 15.52 0.31
C MET A 219 -2.42 16.74 -0.53
N LYS A 220 -1.47 17.56 -0.06
CA LYS A 220 -0.87 18.62 -0.87
C LYS A 220 -0.21 18.05 -2.13
N ILE A 221 0.51 16.94 -1.99
CA ILE A 221 1.17 16.27 -3.12
C ILE A 221 0.13 15.60 -4.04
N VAL A 222 -0.77 14.81 -3.47
CA VAL A 222 -1.81 14.08 -4.23
C VAL A 222 -2.67 15.04 -5.04
N ASN A 223 -3.15 16.12 -4.42
CA ASN A 223 -4.00 17.13 -5.07
C ASN A 223 -3.27 17.92 -6.16
N ALA A 224 -1.97 18.22 -5.96
CA ALA A 224 -1.18 18.95 -6.95
C ALA A 224 -0.94 18.13 -8.23
N ILE A 225 -0.74 16.82 -8.09
CA ILE A 225 -0.53 15.90 -9.23
C ILE A 225 -1.86 15.52 -9.88
N ASN A 226 -2.93 15.33 -9.07
CA ASN A 226 -4.30 15.06 -9.51
C ASN A 226 -4.40 13.97 -10.60
N SER A 227 -3.82 12.81 -10.35
CA SER A 227 -3.81 11.68 -11.28
C SER A 227 -4.54 10.48 -10.69
N PRO A 228 -5.33 9.72 -11.48
CA PRO A 228 -5.94 8.47 -11.03
C PRO A 228 -4.90 7.37 -10.73
N TRP A 229 -3.64 7.56 -11.14
CA TRP A 229 -2.53 6.65 -10.88
C TRP A 229 -1.71 7.02 -9.64
N LEU A 230 -2.14 8.06 -8.89
CA LEU A 230 -1.59 8.42 -7.57
C LEU A 230 -2.70 8.38 -6.53
N SER A 231 -2.49 7.59 -5.50
CA SER A 231 -3.41 7.41 -4.38
C SER A 231 -2.61 7.41 -3.08
N VAL A 232 -3.20 6.98 -1.97
CA VAL A 232 -2.57 6.95 -0.65
C VAL A 232 -2.36 5.51 -0.19
N THR A 233 -1.17 5.19 0.27
CA THR A 233 -0.93 4.08 1.20
C THR A 233 -1.11 4.63 2.61
N LEU A 234 -2.18 4.20 3.28
CA LEU A 234 -2.52 4.67 4.61
C LEU A 234 -1.83 3.80 5.67
N ASP A 235 -0.74 4.29 6.25
CA ASP A 235 -0.12 3.65 7.41
C ASP A 235 -0.80 4.10 8.71
N THR A 236 -1.23 3.14 9.51
CA THR A 236 -1.99 3.39 10.75
C THR A 236 -1.12 3.78 11.93
N GLY A 237 0.18 3.54 11.87
CA GLY A 237 1.14 3.76 12.95
C GLY A 237 2.01 5.01 12.80
N ASN A 238 2.00 5.68 11.65
CA ASN A 238 2.91 6.80 11.37
C ASN A 238 2.39 8.18 11.78
N PHE A 239 1.17 8.26 12.34
CA PHE A 239 0.64 9.50 12.92
C PHE A 239 0.76 9.49 14.44
N PHE A 240 1.55 10.36 15.01
CA PHE A 240 1.73 10.51 16.45
C PHE A 240 0.75 11.51 17.09
N GLU A 241 0.31 12.51 16.33
CA GLU A 241 -0.61 13.55 16.81
C GLU A 241 -1.89 13.55 15.97
N ASN A 242 -3.03 13.88 16.59
CA ASN A 242 -4.33 14.02 15.92
C ASN A 242 -4.66 12.86 14.95
N ARG A 243 -4.26 11.64 15.30
CA ARG A 243 -4.31 10.47 14.42
C ARG A 243 -5.68 10.25 13.79
N GLU A 244 -6.75 10.29 14.59
CA GLU A 244 -8.10 10.04 14.08
C GLU A 244 -8.50 11.03 12.99
N GLU A 245 -8.16 12.30 13.15
CA GLU A 245 -8.44 13.34 12.16
C GLU A 245 -7.63 13.08 10.89
N GLN A 246 -6.34 12.84 11.02
CA GLN A 246 -5.46 12.57 9.90
C GLN A 246 -5.83 11.28 9.13
N LEU A 247 -6.26 10.23 9.82
CA LEU A 247 -6.80 9.03 9.18
C LEU A 247 -8.11 9.32 8.42
N LYS A 248 -8.99 10.18 8.99
CA LYS A 248 -10.23 10.62 8.30
C LYS A 248 -9.94 11.38 7.02
N ASP A 249 -8.92 12.23 7.02
CA ASP A 249 -8.51 13.00 5.83
C ASP A 249 -8.03 12.09 4.70
N LEU A 250 -7.25 11.04 5.02
CA LEU A 250 -6.66 10.16 4.01
C LEU A 250 -7.57 9.01 3.56
N ALA A 251 -8.52 8.59 4.39
CA ALA A 251 -9.38 7.43 4.13
C ALA A 251 -10.07 7.44 2.76
N PRO A 252 -10.62 8.59 2.26
CA PRO A 252 -11.26 8.64 0.93
C PRO A 252 -10.31 8.41 -0.24
N HIS A 253 -9.00 8.56 -0.02
CA HIS A 253 -7.95 8.54 -1.04
C HIS A 253 -7.08 7.28 -0.98
N THR A 254 -7.44 6.31 -0.13
CA THR A 254 -6.60 5.15 0.19
C THR A 254 -6.75 4.04 -0.84
N CYS A 255 -5.63 3.52 -1.38
CA CYS A 255 -5.57 2.32 -2.22
C CYS A 255 -5.04 1.08 -1.47
N LEU A 256 -4.21 1.28 -0.45
CA LEU A 256 -3.65 0.23 0.40
C LEU A 256 -3.59 0.71 1.84
N ILE A 257 -3.88 -0.16 2.81
CA ILE A 257 -3.65 0.13 4.23
C ILE A 257 -2.46 -0.68 4.71
N GLN A 258 -1.50 -0.03 5.39
CA GLN A 258 -0.48 -0.68 6.20
C GLN A 258 -0.89 -0.60 7.68
N ALA A 259 -1.16 -1.77 8.25
CA ALA A 259 -1.71 -1.92 9.59
C ALA A 259 -0.60 -2.33 10.57
N LYS A 260 -0.09 -1.36 11.33
CA LYS A 260 0.98 -1.57 12.32
C LYS A 260 0.48 -2.30 13.56
N THR A 261 1.23 -3.30 14.02
CA THR A 261 0.98 -3.94 15.33
C THR A 261 2.28 -4.08 16.12
N TYR A 262 2.18 -4.01 17.45
CA TYR A 262 3.32 -3.90 18.36
C TYR A 262 3.25 -4.92 19.50
N PHE A 263 2.88 -6.17 19.23
CA PHE A 263 2.89 -7.21 20.27
C PHE A 263 4.28 -7.39 20.89
N GLY A 264 4.34 -7.48 22.21
CA GLY A 264 5.60 -7.51 22.96
C GLY A 264 6.25 -6.14 23.15
N GLY A 265 5.53 -5.05 22.85
CA GLY A 265 6.03 -3.68 22.79
C GLY A 265 6.64 -3.33 21.44
N ALA A 266 6.70 -2.05 21.11
CA ALA A 266 7.30 -1.57 19.87
C ALA A 266 8.82 -1.69 19.90
N LYS A 267 9.43 -1.91 18.75
CA LYS A 267 10.88 -1.97 18.56
C LYS A 267 11.54 -0.64 18.99
N TRP A 268 10.89 0.48 18.67
CA TRP A 268 11.31 1.81 19.09
C TRP A 268 10.34 2.35 20.15
N PRO A 269 10.85 2.79 21.33
CA PRO A 269 10.00 3.19 22.48
C PRO A 269 8.94 4.24 22.16
N ALA A 270 9.22 5.18 21.26
CA ALA A 270 8.27 6.23 20.85
C ALA A 270 6.96 5.67 20.33
N PHE A 271 6.97 4.48 19.74
CA PHE A 271 5.77 3.83 19.19
C PHE A 271 4.92 3.10 20.24
N ASN A 272 5.44 2.87 21.44
CA ASN A 272 4.66 2.25 22.53
C ASN A 272 3.49 3.14 23.02
N GLU A 273 3.54 4.44 22.73
CA GLU A 273 2.45 5.38 23.06
C GLU A 273 1.28 5.27 22.07
N LEU A 274 1.44 4.53 20.96
CA LEU A 274 0.45 4.43 19.92
C LEU A 274 -0.65 3.43 20.30
N ASN A 275 -1.79 3.94 20.71
CA ASN A 275 -3.02 3.15 20.84
C ASN A 275 -3.78 3.19 19.51
N ILE A 276 -3.71 2.12 18.70
CA ILE A 276 -4.37 2.02 17.39
C ILE A 276 -5.72 1.33 17.55
N ASP A 277 -6.82 2.10 17.40
CA ASP A 277 -8.19 1.57 17.47
C ASP A 277 -8.60 0.99 16.11
N TYR A 278 -8.24 -0.28 15.86
CA TYR A 278 -8.60 -0.97 14.62
C TYR A 278 -10.10 -1.11 14.39
N PRO A 279 -10.97 -1.38 15.38
CA PRO A 279 -12.43 -1.32 15.22
C PRO A 279 -12.92 0.03 14.68
N ALA A 280 -12.39 1.14 15.18
CA ALA A 280 -12.75 2.47 14.67
C ALA A 280 -12.24 2.69 13.24
N ILE A 281 -11.00 2.26 12.93
CA ILE A 281 -10.43 2.34 11.59
C ILE A 281 -11.25 1.49 10.60
N GLY A 282 -11.62 0.27 10.96
CA GLY A 282 -12.46 -0.59 10.13
C GLY A 282 -13.79 0.06 9.78
N LYS A 283 -14.46 0.70 10.76
CA LYS A 283 -15.70 1.47 10.54
C LYS A 283 -15.47 2.66 9.61
N LEU A 284 -14.37 3.41 9.81
CA LEU A 284 -13.98 4.54 8.97
C LEU A 284 -13.80 4.12 7.52
N MET A 285 -13.01 3.07 7.27
CA MET A 285 -12.73 2.59 5.93
C MET A 285 -13.97 2.04 5.23
N ARG A 286 -14.86 1.36 5.96
CA ARG A 286 -16.14 0.92 5.42
C ARG A 286 -17.05 2.09 5.03
N LYS A 287 -17.10 3.16 5.85
CA LYS A 287 -17.85 4.37 5.54
C LYS A 287 -17.36 5.05 4.25
N ASN A 288 -16.09 4.90 3.92
CA ASN A 288 -15.46 5.41 2.70
C ASN A 288 -15.48 4.40 1.54
N ASP A 289 -16.29 3.33 1.64
CA ASP A 289 -16.40 2.27 0.62
C ASP A 289 -15.06 1.63 0.24
N TYR A 290 -14.07 1.64 1.13
CA TYR A 290 -12.79 1.01 0.90
C TYR A 290 -12.94 -0.52 0.73
N ARG A 291 -12.33 -1.07 -0.33
CA ARG A 291 -12.41 -2.49 -0.70
C ARG A 291 -11.04 -3.13 -0.91
N GLY A 292 -9.98 -2.35 -0.73
CA GLY A 292 -8.60 -2.79 -0.92
C GLY A 292 -8.10 -3.69 0.20
N TYR A 293 -6.85 -4.07 0.09
CA TYR A 293 -6.14 -4.90 1.07
C TYR A 293 -5.80 -4.14 2.35
N ILE A 294 -5.84 -4.88 3.46
CA ILE A 294 -5.25 -4.49 4.73
C ILE A 294 -3.93 -5.27 4.84
N SER A 295 -2.81 -4.60 4.69
CA SER A 295 -1.48 -5.19 4.82
C SER A 295 -1.00 -5.10 6.26
N LEU A 296 -0.85 -6.23 6.94
CA LEU A 296 -0.25 -6.26 8.26
C LEU A 296 1.23 -5.88 8.18
N GLU A 297 1.65 -4.92 8.99
CA GLU A 297 3.04 -4.65 9.33
C GLU A 297 3.27 -4.85 10.84
N PHE A 298 3.80 -6.00 11.21
CA PHE A 298 4.20 -6.27 12.59
C PHE A 298 5.58 -5.68 12.88
N GLU A 299 5.65 -4.85 13.92
CA GLU A 299 6.86 -4.09 14.29
C GLU A 299 7.12 -4.16 15.81
N GLY A 300 6.70 -5.27 16.41
CA GLY A 300 6.88 -5.52 17.83
C GLY A 300 8.09 -6.40 18.17
N ASN A 301 8.31 -6.57 19.48
CA ASN A 301 9.42 -7.36 20.03
C ASN A 301 9.07 -8.83 20.28
N GLU A 302 7.80 -9.24 20.13
CA GLU A 302 7.41 -10.64 20.24
C GLU A 302 7.89 -11.41 18.99
N ASP A 303 8.08 -12.74 19.10
CA ASP A 303 8.42 -13.57 17.96
C ASP A 303 7.34 -13.49 16.86
N ALA A 304 7.74 -13.27 15.62
CA ALA A 304 6.82 -13.07 14.49
C ALA A 304 5.89 -14.28 14.27
N ASN A 305 6.35 -15.51 14.53
CA ASN A 305 5.51 -16.71 14.36
C ASN A 305 4.34 -16.77 15.36
N THR A 306 4.42 -16.02 16.47
CA THR A 306 3.34 -15.90 17.46
C THR A 306 2.56 -14.61 17.30
N ALA A 307 3.23 -13.50 17.03
CA ALA A 307 2.62 -12.18 16.94
C ALA A 307 1.84 -11.95 15.64
N VAL A 308 2.34 -12.43 14.51
CA VAL A 308 1.68 -12.27 13.20
C VAL A 308 0.29 -12.94 13.16
N PRO A 309 0.10 -14.19 13.64
CA PRO A 309 -1.23 -14.78 13.74
C PRO A 309 -2.18 -14.04 14.70
N LYS A 310 -1.66 -13.50 15.82
CA LYS A 310 -2.46 -12.67 16.74
C LYS A 310 -2.91 -11.37 16.07
N SER A 311 -2.01 -10.76 15.29
CA SER A 311 -2.29 -9.55 14.51
C SER A 311 -3.34 -9.81 13.43
N LEU A 312 -3.23 -10.93 12.71
CA LEU A 312 -4.25 -11.33 11.73
C LEU A 312 -5.64 -11.46 12.37
N LYS A 313 -5.71 -12.10 13.54
CA LYS A 313 -6.98 -12.20 14.28
C LYS A 313 -7.54 -10.83 14.64
N LEU A 314 -6.72 -9.93 15.18
CA LEU A 314 -7.11 -8.56 15.50
C LEU A 314 -7.68 -7.82 14.28
N LEU A 315 -7.01 -7.91 13.13
CA LEU A 315 -7.45 -7.27 11.89
C LEU A 315 -8.74 -7.89 11.37
N ARG A 316 -8.89 -9.22 11.40
CA ARG A 316 -10.14 -9.88 11.01
C ARG A 316 -11.30 -9.45 11.90
N ASP A 317 -11.12 -9.42 13.20
CA ASP A 317 -12.16 -8.99 14.16
C ASP A 317 -12.56 -7.51 13.91
N SER A 318 -11.66 -6.68 13.37
CA SER A 318 -11.87 -5.25 13.17
C SER A 318 -12.43 -4.89 11.77
N PHE A 319 -12.07 -5.64 10.73
CA PHE A 319 -12.43 -5.35 9.33
C PHE A 319 -13.48 -6.33 8.76
N TYR A 320 -13.73 -7.45 9.43
CA TYR A 320 -14.78 -8.38 9.06
C TYR A 320 -16.06 -8.00 9.80
N PHE A 321 -17.05 -7.56 9.06
CA PHE A 321 -18.33 -7.20 9.62
C PHE A 321 -19.30 -8.35 9.41
N ASN A 322 -19.80 -8.92 10.50
CA ASN A 322 -20.87 -9.90 10.42
C ASN A 322 -22.05 -9.27 9.68
N LEU A 323 -22.49 -9.92 8.61
CA LEU A 323 -23.71 -9.58 7.93
C LEU A 323 -24.87 -10.08 8.83
N THR A 324 -25.26 -9.25 9.80
CA THR A 324 -26.54 -9.47 10.53
C THR A 324 -27.70 -8.97 9.70
#